data_249ec0c24c174b8dd8be4149bf128a8c
#
_entry.id   249ec0c24c174b8dd8be4149bf128a8c
#
_cell.length_a   1.000
_cell.length_b   1.000
_cell.length_c   1.000
_cell.angle_alpha   90.00
_cell.angle_beta   90.00
_cell.angle_gamma   90.00
#
_symmetry.space_group_name_H-M   'P 1'
#
loop_
_entity.id
_entity.type
_entity.pdbx_description
1 polymer ?
#
loop_
_entity_poly.entity_id
_entity_poly.type
_entity_poly.pdbx_seq_one_letter_code
_entity_poly.pdbx_strand_id
1 'polypeptide(L)'
;AAVDGEDIIISIDIELQQSVEERLTADAKGITANGGSAIVMDGGTGEIYAAASLPLLNPADRTNMEADAPKLKCVTDLFEPGSIFKSVSAMAILEAGTMTPDTELFCPSSIEADGYVIGDAHERGDATYTLRQIMDQSSNVGISRATENATVGVVSGFRNLYNKINEYNLHTKTG
;
A
#
# COMPACT_ATOMS: atom_id res chain seq x y z
N ALA A 1 -38.67 28.87 -0.06
CA ALA A 1 -39.16 27.53 -0.34
C ALA A 1 -37.94 26.60 -0.34
N ALA A 2 -38.04 25.44 0.28
CA ALA A 2 -37.02 24.40 0.16
C ALA A 2 -37.01 23.93 -1.30
N VAL A 3 -35.80 23.70 -1.84
CA VAL A 3 -35.61 23.09 -3.17
C VAL A 3 -35.07 21.69 -2.91
N ASP A 4 -35.68 20.69 -3.53
CA ASP A 4 -35.20 19.31 -3.44
C ASP A 4 -33.81 19.22 -4.07
N GLY A 5 -32.93 18.41 -3.46
CA GLY A 5 -31.62 18.11 -4.02
C GLY A 5 -31.69 17.10 -5.17
N GLU A 6 -30.58 16.91 -5.85
CA GLU A 6 -30.44 15.88 -6.86
C GLU A 6 -30.01 14.54 -6.22
N ASP A 7 -30.45 13.42 -6.79
CA ASP A 7 -30.03 12.09 -6.38
C ASP A 7 -28.55 11.86 -6.79
N ILE A 8 -27.78 11.21 -5.93
CA ILE A 8 -26.41 10.81 -6.20
C ILE A 8 -26.37 9.29 -6.29
N ILE A 9 -25.87 8.78 -7.40
CA ILE A 9 -25.64 7.34 -7.62
C ILE A 9 -24.15 7.07 -7.36
N ILE A 10 -23.87 6.14 -6.46
CA ILE A 10 -22.50 5.71 -6.10
C ILE A 10 -22.32 4.21 -6.39
N SER A 11 -21.07 3.78 -6.48
CA SER A 11 -20.71 2.38 -6.81
C SER A 11 -20.71 1.43 -5.59
N ILE A 12 -21.03 1.92 -4.39
CA ILE A 12 -21.01 1.11 -3.18
C ILE A 12 -22.06 0.00 -3.23
N ASP A 13 -21.60 -1.24 -3.03
CA ASP A 13 -22.43 -2.42 -2.80
C ASP A 13 -22.73 -2.52 -1.30
N ILE A 14 -24.01 -2.43 -0.95
CA ILE A 14 -24.45 -2.38 0.45
C ILE A 14 -24.12 -3.65 1.23
N GLU A 15 -24.27 -4.83 0.61
CA GLU A 15 -24.01 -6.12 1.27
C GLU A 15 -22.50 -6.29 1.50
N LEU A 16 -21.70 -5.92 0.51
CA LEU A 16 -20.26 -5.95 0.62
C LEU A 16 -19.75 -4.93 1.65
N GLN A 17 -20.30 -3.70 1.64
CA GLN A 17 -19.97 -2.66 2.62
C GLN A 17 -20.19 -3.16 4.04
N GLN A 18 -21.37 -3.74 4.32
CA GLN A 18 -21.69 -4.31 5.63
C GLN A 18 -20.70 -5.42 6.02
N SER A 19 -20.41 -6.34 5.11
CA SER A 19 -19.46 -7.43 5.35
C SER A 19 -18.06 -6.92 5.69
N VAL A 20 -17.60 -5.87 4.99
CA VAL A 20 -16.30 -5.23 5.24
C VAL A 20 -16.27 -4.54 6.60
N GLU A 21 -17.32 -3.82 6.97
CA GLU A 21 -17.43 -3.13 8.27
C GLU A 21 -17.42 -4.14 9.43
N GLU A 22 -18.21 -5.22 9.34
CA GLU A 22 -18.25 -6.27 10.33
C GLU A 22 -16.89 -6.96 10.50
N ARG A 23 -16.23 -7.29 9.39
CA ARG A 23 -14.93 -7.94 9.39
C ARG A 23 -13.84 -7.04 9.95
N LEU A 24 -13.77 -5.78 9.48
CA LEU A 24 -12.80 -4.80 9.96
C LEU A 24 -12.94 -4.57 11.48
N THR A 25 -14.19 -4.48 11.98
CA THR A 25 -14.47 -4.32 13.41
C THR A 25 -14.00 -5.53 14.22
N ALA A 26 -14.29 -6.75 13.74
CA ALA A 26 -13.90 -7.96 14.41
C ALA A 26 -12.38 -8.14 14.46
N ASP A 27 -11.68 -7.89 13.36
CA ASP A 27 -10.23 -8.03 13.26
C ASP A 27 -9.50 -6.97 14.10
N ALA A 28 -9.92 -5.70 14.04
CA ALA A 28 -9.35 -4.64 14.86
C ALA A 28 -9.49 -4.95 16.36
N LYS A 29 -10.64 -5.47 16.78
CA LYS A 29 -10.86 -5.91 18.17
C LYS A 29 -9.95 -7.10 18.53
N GLY A 30 -9.77 -8.04 17.61
CA GLY A 30 -8.94 -9.22 17.81
C GLY A 30 -7.48 -8.91 18.08
N ILE A 31 -6.94 -7.84 17.48
CA ILE A 31 -5.56 -7.39 17.64
C ILE A 31 -5.41 -6.15 18.53
N THR A 32 -6.49 -5.72 19.21
CA THR A 32 -6.52 -4.50 20.04
C THR A 32 -6.05 -3.25 19.30
N ALA A 33 -6.40 -3.10 18.02
CA ALA A 33 -6.08 -1.93 17.24
C ALA A 33 -6.99 -0.74 17.61
N ASN A 34 -6.43 0.47 17.62
CA ASN A 34 -7.17 1.71 17.92
C ASN A 34 -7.96 2.25 16.71
N GLY A 35 -7.82 1.63 15.55
CA GLY A 35 -8.51 2.03 14.32
C GLY A 35 -8.12 1.11 13.18
N GLY A 36 -8.68 1.37 12.02
CA GLY A 36 -8.39 0.65 10.79
C GLY A 36 -9.19 1.22 9.63
N SER A 37 -8.80 0.86 8.43
CA SER A 37 -9.57 1.18 7.23
C SER A 37 -9.43 0.07 6.20
N ALA A 38 -10.44 -0.07 5.35
CA ALA A 38 -10.45 -1.02 4.25
C ALA A 38 -11.16 -0.42 3.04
N ILE A 39 -10.65 -0.72 1.85
CA ILE A 39 -11.28 -0.40 0.57
C ILE A 39 -11.36 -1.69 -0.25
N VAL A 40 -12.51 -1.90 -0.90
CA VAL A 40 -12.67 -2.89 -1.95
C VAL A 40 -12.95 -2.18 -3.25
N MET A 41 -12.09 -2.38 -4.23
CA MET A 41 -12.10 -1.64 -5.49
C MET A 41 -11.93 -2.61 -6.67
N ASP A 42 -12.61 -2.35 -7.76
CA ASP A 42 -12.35 -3.02 -9.04
C ASP A 42 -11.01 -2.55 -9.63
N GLY A 43 -10.12 -3.51 -9.90
CA GLY A 43 -8.78 -3.20 -10.42
C GLY A 43 -8.74 -2.75 -11.88
N GLY A 44 -9.82 -2.93 -12.63
CA GLY A 44 -9.92 -2.54 -14.04
C GLY A 44 -10.60 -1.19 -14.25
N THR A 45 -11.62 -0.89 -13.44
CA THR A 45 -12.42 0.34 -13.58
C THR A 45 -12.06 1.41 -12.55
N GLY A 46 -11.52 1.00 -11.39
CA GLY A 46 -11.29 1.89 -10.25
C GLY A 46 -12.56 2.16 -9.42
N GLU A 47 -13.68 1.52 -9.72
CA GLU A 47 -14.90 1.66 -8.94
C GLU A 47 -14.74 1.10 -7.53
N ILE A 48 -15.16 1.88 -6.52
CA ILE A 48 -15.09 1.48 -5.12
C ILE A 48 -16.42 0.82 -4.74
N TYR A 49 -16.37 -0.45 -4.39
CA TYR A 49 -17.54 -1.22 -3.96
C TYR A 49 -17.76 -1.23 -2.46
N ALA A 50 -16.70 -1.02 -1.66
CA ALA A 50 -16.82 -0.80 -0.24
C ALA A 50 -15.65 0.06 0.26
N ALA A 51 -15.93 0.92 1.25
CA ALA A 51 -14.93 1.72 1.93
C ALA A 51 -15.33 1.92 3.40
N ALA A 52 -14.54 1.36 4.32
CA ALA A 52 -14.82 1.38 5.75
C ALA A 52 -13.66 1.96 6.54
N SER A 53 -13.97 2.66 7.63
CA SER A 53 -12.99 3.19 8.58
C SER A 53 -13.51 3.05 10.01
N LEU A 54 -12.63 2.72 10.93
CA LEU A 54 -12.96 2.68 12.36
C LEU A 54 -12.51 3.97 13.07
N PRO A 55 -13.33 4.50 14.01
CA PRO A 55 -14.67 4.01 14.40
C PRO A 55 -15.71 4.15 13.28
N LEU A 56 -16.70 3.24 13.23
CA LEU A 56 -17.76 3.30 12.23
C LEU A 56 -18.68 4.49 12.46
N LEU A 57 -19.12 5.13 11.39
CA LEU A 57 -20.16 6.14 11.40
C LEU A 57 -21.53 5.44 11.43
N ASN A 58 -22.33 5.72 12.48
CA ASN A 58 -23.75 5.41 12.46
C ASN A 58 -24.55 6.66 12.10
N PRO A 59 -25.03 6.81 10.86
CA PRO A 59 -25.76 8.03 10.45
C PRO A 59 -27.12 8.17 11.14
N ALA A 60 -27.69 7.09 11.69
CA ALA A 60 -28.96 7.10 12.41
C ALA A 60 -28.83 7.58 13.88
N ASP A 61 -27.64 7.45 14.48
CA ASP A 61 -27.36 7.95 15.84
C ASP A 61 -26.14 8.87 15.84
N ARG A 62 -26.41 10.16 15.78
CA ARG A 62 -25.37 11.21 15.81
C ARG A 62 -25.09 11.73 17.23
N THR A 63 -25.84 11.29 18.23
CA THR A 63 -25.72 11.82 19.60
C THR A 63 -24.53 11.22 20.34
N ASN A 64 -24.16 9.98 20.01
CA ASN A 64 -23.04 9.25 20.59
C ASN A 64 -21.89 9.00 19.58
N MET A 65 -21.79 9.85 18.57
CA MET A 65 -20.80 9.72 17.51
C MET A 65 -19.39 10.04 18.03
N GLU A 66 -18.46 9.12 17.81
CA GLU A 66 -17.04 9.38 18.05
C GLU A 66 -16.50 10.44 17.09
N ALA A 67 -15.56 11.27 17.56
CA ALA A 67 -15.06 12.43 16.81
C ALA A 67 -14.49 12.09 15.43
N ASP A 68 -13.88 10.90 15.30
CA ASP A 68 -13.26 10.44 14.06
C ASP A 68 -14.16 9.56 13.19
N ALA A 69 -15.38 9.20 13.65
CA ALA A 69 -16.30 8.36 12.88
C ALA A 69 -16.70 8.95 11.49
N PRO A 70 -16.82 10.27 11.30
CA PRO A 70 -17.10 10.84 9.98
C PRO A 70 -15.94 10.80 8.99
N LYS A 71 -14.73 10.41 9.44
CA LYS A 71 -13.54 10.40 8.57
C LYS A 71 -13.43 9.09 7.80
N LEU A 72 -13.29 9.20 6.49
CA LEU A 72 -12.90 8.07 5.66
C LEU A 72 -11.36 7.99 5.65
N LYS A 73 -10.79 7.32 6.66
CA LYS A 73 -9.34 7.32 6.95
C LYS A 73 -8.49 6.79 5.80
N CYS A 74 -9.01 5.86 5.01
CA CYS A 74 -8.32 5.38 3.81
C CYS A 74 -8.04 6.47 2.76
N VAL A 75 -8.72 7.63 2.87
CA VAL A 75 -8.52 8.80 1.99
C VAL A 75 -7.87 9.96 2.75
N THR A 76 -8.22 10.14 4.04
CA THR A 76 -7.82 11.32 4.82
C THR A 76 -6.53 11.16 5.60
N ASP A 77 -6.18 9.92 5.98
CA ASP A 77 -5.07 9.67 6.87
C ASP A 77 -3.82 9.23 6.12
N LEU A 78 -2.67 9.72 6.56
CA LEU A 78 -1.37 9.29 6.06
C LEU A 78 -0.88 8.11 6.89
N PHE A 79 -0.25 7.14 6.25
CA PHE A 79 0.39 6.00 6.91
C PHE A 79 1.70 5.62 6.22
N GLU A 80 2.60 4.97 6.95
CA GLU A 80 3.78 4.36 6.36
C GLU A 80 3.40 3.03 5.68
N PRO A 81 3.53 2.93 4.35
CA PRO A 81 3.12 1.72 3.62
C PRO A 81 3.99 0.50 3.97
N GLY A 82 5.21 0.70 4.47
CA GLY A 82 6.12 -0.38 4.80
C GLY A 82 6.37 -1.31 3.61
N SER A 83 6.42 -2.66 3.86
CA SER A 83 6.72 -3.64 2.82
C SER A 83 5.71 -3.70 1.67
N ILE A 84 4.53 -3.10 1.80
CA ILE A 84 3.57 -3.01 0.68
C ILE A 84 4.18 -2.20 -0.48
N PHE A 85 5.01 -1.21 -0.16
CA PHE A 85 5.68 -0.37 -1.15
C PHE A 85 6.67 -1.13 -2.02
N LYS A 86 7.13 -2.32 -1.59
CA LYS A 86 7.99 -3.19 -2.41
C LYS A 86 7.33 -3.61 -3.72
N SER A 87 6.00 -3.64 -3.78
CA SER A 87 5.26 -3.89 -5.04
C SER A 87 5.55 -2.80 -6.07
N VAL A 88 5.59 -1.54 -5.67
CA VAL A 88 5.93 -0.41 -6.56
C VAL A 88 7.40 -0.52 -7.00
N SER A 89 8.30 -0.88 -6.08
CA SER A 89 9.71 -1.09 -6.42
C SER A 89 9.89 -2.23 -7.41
N ALA A 90 9.20 -3.37 -7.21
CA ALA A 90 9.24 -4.51 -8.11
C ALA A 90 8.71 -4.16 -9.51
N MET A 91 7.61 -3.39 -9.60
CA MET A 91 7.09 -2.90 -10.88
C MET A 91 8.13 -2.03 -11.59
N ALA A 92 8.74 -1.08 -10.90
CA ALA A 92 9.79 -0.23 -11.48
C ALA A 92 10.99 -1.03 -11.98
N ILE A 93 11.41 -2.08 -11.25
CA ILE A 93 12.50 -2.98 -11.64
C ILE A 93 12.15 -3.76 -12.90
N LEU A 94 10.96 -4.35 -12.95
CA LEU A 94 10.49 -5.14 -14.09
C LEU A 94 10.31 -4.28 -15.35
N GLU A 95 9.76 -3.10 -15.22
CA GLU A 95 9.57 -2.16 -16.34
C GLU A 95 10.87 -1.57 -16.86
N ALA A 96 11.91 -1.45 -16.02
CA ALA A 96 13.25 -1.11 -16.46
C ALA A 96 13.85 -2.17 -17.40
N GLY A 97 13.31 -3.40 -17.42
CA GLY A 97 13.72 -4.50 -18.30
C GLY A 97 15.10 -5.08 -18.00
N THR A 98 15.72 -4.69 -16.88
CA THR A 98 17.06 -5.16 -16.49
C THR A 98 17.03 -6.48 -15.71
N MET A 99 15.88 -6.83 -15.16
CA MET A 99 15.64 -8.06 -14.40
C MET A 99 14.29 -8.68 -14.78
N THR A 100 14.21 -9.99 -14.61
CA THR A 100 12.98 -10.79 -14.69
C THR A 100 12.63 -11.32 -13.29
N PRO A 101 11.42 -11.87 -13.07
CA PRO A 101 11.09 -12.50 -11.80
C PRO A 101 12.07 -13.60 -11.35
N ASP A 102 12.75 -14.24 -12.30
CA ASP A 102 13.64 -15.36 -12.06
C ASP A 102 15.14 -14.96 -12.13
N THR A 103 15.43 -13.67 -12.29
CA THR A 103 16.82 -13.17 -12.26
C THR A 103 17.38 -13.29 -10.85
N GLU A 104 18.49 -14.00 -10.71
CA GLU A 104 19.20 -14.18 -9.45
C GLU A 104 20.05 -12.97 -9.09
N LEU A 105 20.06 -12.63 -7.80
CA LEU A 105 20.81 -11.54 -7.23
C LEU A 105 21.43 -11.95 -5.89
N PHE A 106 22.72 -11.65 -5.71
CA PHE A 106 23.37 -11.81 -4.42
C PHE A 106 22.87 -10.76 -3.43
N CYS A 107 22.34 -11.25 -2.31
CA CYS A 107 21.80 -10.47 -1.21
C CYS A 107 22.59 -10.75 0.06
N PRO A 108 23.55 -9.90 0.44
CA PRO A 108 24.25 -10.04 1.70
C PRO A 108 23.30 -9.97 2.90
N SER A 109 23.76 -10.33 4.08
CA SER A 109 22.99 -10.26 5.33
C SER A 109 22.55 -8.84 5.68
N SER A 110 23.35 -7.84 5.29
CA SER A 110 23.02 -6.42 5.41
C SER A 110 23.76 -5.59 4.35
N ILE A 111 23.29 -4.38 4.12
CA ILE A 111 23.97 -3.35 3.30
C ILE A 111 24.04 -2.05 4.10
N GLU A 112 24.98 -1.20 3.74
CA GLU A 112 25.07 0.16 4.26
C GLU A 112 24.65 1.15 3.16
N ALA A 113 23.75 2.08 3.49
CA ALA A 113 23.34 3.16 2.60
C ALA A 113 23.15 4.44 3.41
N ASP A 114 23.79 5.52 2.98
CA ASP A 114 23.72 6.85 3.62
C ASP A 114 23.99 6.83 5.13
N GLY A 115 24.89 5.95 5.59
CA GLY A 115 25.26 5.79 7.00
C GLY A 115 24.28 4.95 7.82
N TYR A 116 23.29 4.34 7.20
CA TYR A 116 22.35 3.41 7.84
C TYR A 116 22.64 1.98 7.42
N VAL A 117 22.56 1.06 8.38
CA VAL A 117 22.63 -0.38 8.10
C VAL A 117 21.22 -0.89 7.83
N ILE A 118 21.02 -1.44 6.65
CA ILE A 118 19.75 -2.05 6.23
C ILE A 118 19.88 -3.55 6.33
N GLY A 119 19.01 -4.18 7.11
CA GLY A 119 18.88 -5.64 7.24
C GLY A 119 17.44 -6.07 6.96
N ASP A 120 17.25 -7.38 6.87
CA ASP A 120 15.92 -7.97 6.78
C ASP A 120 15.26 -8.06 8.15
N ALA A 121 13.93 -8.25 8.19
CA ALA A 121 13.17 -8.35 9.45
C ALA A 121 13.59 -9.56 10.30
N HIS A 122 14.11 -10.61 9.67
CA HIS A 122 14.67 -11.78 10.31
C HIS A 122 16.15 -11.87 9.98
N GLU A 123 16.97 -12.10 11.00
CA GLU A 123 18.41 -12.33 10.80
C GLU A 123 18.65 -13.52 9.88
N ARG A 124 19.48 -13.33 8.89
CA ARG A 124 19.93 -14.36 7.96
C ARG A 124 21.37 -14.15 7.51
N GLY A 125 22.00 -15.18 7.03
CA GLY A 125 23.29 -15.08 6.35
C GLY A 125 23.16 -14.52 4.93
N ASP A 126 24.29 -14.43 4.26
CA ASP A 126 24.34 -14.12 2.83
C ASP A 126 23.60 -15.17 2.01
N ALA A 127 22.88 -14.75 1.00
CA ALA A 127 22.09 -15.63 0.14
C ALA A 127 22.00 -15.08 -1.30
N THR A 128 21.66 -15.96 -2.24
CA THR A 128 21.28 -15.56 -3.59
C THR A 128 19.78 -15.80 -3.73
N TYR A 129 19.03 -14.78 -4.14
CA TYR A 129 17.60 -14.84 -4.34
C TYR A 129 17.22 -14.39 -5.73
N THR A 130 16.20 -15.01 -6.30
CA THR A 130 15.49 -14.45 -7.44
C THR A 130 14.66 -13.24 -7.02
N LEU A 131 14.26 -12.38 -7.96
CA LEU A 131 13.35 -11.24 -7.65
C LEU A 131 12.04 -11.75 -7.01
N ARG A 132 11.53 -12.91 -7.47
CA ARG A 132 10.37 -13.59 -6.87
C ARG A 132 10.62 -13.90 -5.39
N GLN A 133 11.75 -14.54 -5.08
CA GLN A 133 12.11 -14.88 -3.70
C GLN A 133 12.36 -13.66 -2.83
N ILE A 134 12.91 -12.57 -3.39
CA ILE A 134 13.05 -11.27 -2.69
C ILE A 134 11.68 -10.76 -2.24
N MET A 135 10.67 -10.86 -3.11
CA MET A 135 9.30 -10.46 -2.78
C MET A 135 8.64 -11.41 -1.77
N ASP A 136 8.77 -12.72 -1.96
CA ASP A 136 8.21 -13.76 -1.07
C ASP A 136 8.78 -13.65 0.35
N GLN A 137 10.09 -13.41 0.49
CA GLN A 137 10.76 -13.22 1.77
C GLN A 137 10.61 -11.80 2.31
N SER A 138 10.02 -10.90 1.53
CA SER A 138 9.95 -9.47 1.87
C SER A 138 11.32 -8.89 2.25
N SER A 139 12.39 -9.28 1.53
CA SER A 139 13.75 -8.86 1.83
C SER A 139 13.95 -7.37 1.57
N ASN A 140 14.36 -6.61 2.59
CA ASN A 140 14.72 -5.21 2.47
C ASN A 140 16.04 -5.05 1.71
N VAL A 141 17.02 -5.90 2.04
CA VAL A 141 18.31 -5.92 1.36
C VAL A 141 18.15 -6.31 -0.10
N GLY A 142 17.36 -7.37 -0.36
CA GLY A 142 17.12 -7.86 -1.71
C GLY A 142 16.47 -6.81 -2.60
N ILE A 143 15.40 -6.17 -2.14
CA ILE A 143 14.70 -5.16 -2.97
C ILE A 143 15.55 -3.91 -3.19
N SER A 144 16.37 -3.50 -2.21
CA SER A 144 17.29 -2.38 -2.36
C SER A 144 18.36 -2.69 -3.42
N ARG A 145 18.96 -3.88 -3.37
CA ARG A 145 19.93 -4.34 -4.37
C ARG A 145 19.30 -4.48 -5.76
N ALA A 146 18.10 -5.01 -5.85
CA ALA A 146 17.38 -5.15 -7.11
C ALA A 146 17.04 -3.77 -7.71
N THR A 147 16.63 -2.80 -6.88
CA THR A 147 16.41 -1.42 -7.32
C THR A 147 17.69 -0.78 -7.84
N GLU A 148 18.80 -0.93 -7.13
CA GLU A 148 20.12 -0.41 -7.57
C GLU A 148 20.51 -0.98 -8.95
N ASN A 149 20.30 -2.29 -9.16
CA ASN A 149 20.59 -2.95 -10.43
C ASN A 149 19.62 -2.59 -11.58
N ALA A 150 18.48 -1.98 -11.28
CA ALA A 150 17.53 -1.51 -12.30
C ALA A 150 17.99 -0.21 -13.02
N THR A 151 19.30 -0.07 -13.20
CA THR A 151 19.92 1.07 -13.90
C THR A 151 19.79 0.89 -15.40
N VAL A 152 19.28 1.92 -16.11
CA VAL A 152 19.11 1.94 -17.55
C VAL A 152 19.89 3.12 -18.16
N GLY A 153 20.91 2.84 -18.91
CA GLY A 153 21.80 3.86 -19.48
C GLY A 153 22.45 4.70 -18.36
N VAL A 154 22.17 6.01 -18.34
CA VAL A 154 22.68 6.94 -17.31
C VAL A 154 21.71 7.15 -16.15
N VAL A 155 20.52 6.53 -16.20
CA VAL A 155 19.49 6.68 -15.18
C VAL A 155 19.65 5.56 -14.15
N SER A 156 19.98 5.92 -12.91
CA SER A 156 20.10 4.93 -11.82
C SER A 156 18.76 4.28 -11.51
N GLY A 157 18.79 3.07 -10.96
CA GLY A 157 17.59 2.34 -10.57
C GLY A 157 16.73 3.08 -9.56
N PHE A 158 17.34 3.79 -8.59
CA PHE A 158 16.60 4.64 -7.66
C PHE A 158 15.93 5.83 -8.35
N ARG A 159 16.55 6.39 -9.39
CA ARG A 159 15.91 7.42 -10.22
C ARG A 159 14.74 6.85 -11.02
N ASN A 160 14.86 5.62 -11.52
CA ASN A 160 13.75 4.92 -12.18
C ASN A 160 12.58 4.71 -11.22
N LEU A 161 12.85 4.26 -9.99
CA LEU A 161 11.82 4.14 -8.95
C LEU A 161 11.14 5.49 -8.66
N TYR A 162 11.93 6.57 -8.49
CA TYR A 162 11.39 7.91 -8.29
C TYR A 162 10.49 8.36 -9.45
N ASN A 163 10.90 8.08 -10.68
CA ASN A 163 10.09 8.41 -11.86
C ASN A 163 8.77 7.64 -11.86
N LYS A 164 8.77 6.35 -11.45
CA LYS A 164 7.55 5.55 -11.33
C LYS A 164 6.62 6.04 -10.23
N ILE A 165 7.14 6.45 -9.08
CA ILE A 165 6.36 7.10 -8.01
C ILE A 165 5.62 8.33 -8.57
N ASN A 166 6.28 9.15 -9.40
CA ASN A 166 5.67 10.30 -10.04
C ASN A 166 4.64 9.90 -11.10
N GLU A 167 4.94 8.92 -11.95
CA GLU A 167 4.04 8.42 -12.99
C GLU A 167 2.72 7.88 -12.41
N TYR A 168 2.80 7.17 -11.28
CA TYR A 168 1.62 6.65 -10.59
C TYR A 168 0.95 7.68 -9.66
N ASN A 169 1.41 8.93 -9.66
CA ASN A 169 0.90 10.01 -8.82
C ASN A 169 0.91 9.71 -7.30
N LEU A 170 1.78 8.79 -6.83
CA LEU A 170 1.87 8.43 -5.42
C LEU A 170 2.40 9.54 -4.52
N HIS A 171 2.90 10.63 -5.09
CA HIS A 171 3.40 11.82 -4.41
C HIS A 171 2.37 12.96 -4.35
N THR A 172 1.19 12.79 -4.93
CA THR A 172 0.15 13.82 -5.02
C THR A 172 -0.99 13.53 -4.06
N LYS A 173 -1.72 14.58 -3.67
CA LYS A 173 -2.95 14.43 -2.91
C LYS A 173 -4.02 13.77 -3.76
N THR A 174 -4.83 12.91 -3.16
CA THR A 174 -5.90 12.14 -3.82
C THR A 174 -7.25 12.87 -3.85
N GLY A 175 -7.34 14.10 -3.43
CA GLY A 175 -8.57 14.89 -3.43
C GLY A 175 -8.44 16.16 -2.61
#